data_2b4f89af87daa3b3ff1070f25737577a
#
_entry.id   2b4f89af87daa3b3ff1070f25737577a
#
_cell.length_a   1.000
_cell.length_b   1.000
_cell.length_c   1.000
_cell.angle_alpha   90.00
_cell.angle_beta   90.00
_cell.angle_gamma   90.00
#
_symmetry.space_group_name_H-M   'P 1'
#
loop_
_entity.id
_entity.type
_entity.pdbx_description
1 polymer ?
#
loop_
_entity_poly.entity_id
_entity_poly.type
_entity_poly.pdbx_seq_one_letter_code
_entity_poly.pdbx_strand_id
1 'polypeptide(L)'
;MTEIEKSELDKKYNHRELPPVKNPFVYAYRAFMKLFFYFFFGTGSIFLALAVFPWIRVFVHPKKKFQTAARAYVSRTFRFFVNFMRFAQVISLKTDGLEKYRNLHSKVLIANHPSMLDFVFIMSMVPNANCIVRGGLTKTVLAGVIKQAYIVNTLDFDELCRRCKETIDDGNNVIIFPEGTRTPRHGTNPYKKGAARIAYYSKCDIQPIFVGGNDKYGLGKHDPMWSYNHTEKYVYDFSLLPEIKIADYSELSETLAAKRITDKMQSVLNASIAENEKHYVTNRDK
;
A
#
# COMPACT_ATOMS: atom_id res chain seq x y z
N MET A 1 -5.28 -24.26 -13.00
CA MET A 1 -5.35 -23.02 -13.79
C MET A 1 -5.53 -23.42 -15.23
N THR A 2 -6.64 -23.05 -15.82
CA THR A 2 -7.00 -23.37 -17.21
C THR A 2 -6.15 -22.54 -18.19
N GLU A 3 -6.08 -22.92 -19.48
CA GLU A 3 -5.37 -22.14 -20.50
C GLU A 3 -5.96 -20.73 -20.68
N ILE A 4 -7.29 -20.59 -20.49
CA ILE A 4 -8.00 -19.30 -20.54
C ILE A 4 -7.56 -18.42 -19.37
N GLU A 5 -7.48 -18.96 -18.15
CA GLU A 5 -6.99 -18.20 -16.97
C GLU A 5 -5.53 -17.77 -17.13
N LYS A 6 -4.68 -18.61 -17.76
CA LYS A 6 -3.29 -18.24 -18.10
C LYS A 6 -3.25 -17.10 -19.11
N SER A 7 -4.07 -17.16 -20.16
CA SER A 7 -4.13 -16.13 -21.20
C SER A 7 -4.62 -14.79 -20.66
N GLU A 8 -5.64 -14.79 -19.77
CA GLU A 8 -6.12 -13.57 -19.13
C GLU A 8 -5.10 -12.99 -18.14
N LEU A 9 -4.39 -13.86 -17.39
CA LEU A 9 -3.33 -13.45 -16.49
C LEU A 9 -2.17 -12.82 -17.27
N ASP A 10 -1.80 -13.41 -18.39
CA ASP A 10 -0.74 -12.91 -19.29
C ASP A 10 -1.11 -11.53 -19.86
N LYS A 11 -2.37 -11.32 -20.27
CA LYS A 11 -2.84 -10.01 -20.74
C LYS A 11 -2.76 -8.94 -19.66
N LYS A 12 -3.13 -9.25 -18.41
CA LYS A 12 -3.14 -8.30 -17.28
C LYS A 12 -1.74 -7.90 -16.81
N TYR A 13 -0.77 -8.82 -16.88
CA TYR A 13 0.58 -8.62 -16.33
C TYR A 13 1.67 -8.64 -17.38
N ASN A 14 1.30 -8.58 -18.67
CA ASN A 14 2.24 -8.59 -19.78
C ASN A 14 3.18 -7.38 -19.71
N HIS A 15 4.46 -7.62 -19.96
CA HIS A 15 5.50 -6.60 -20.00
C HIS A 15 6.24 -6.58 -21.36
N ARG A 16 5.69 -7.24 -22.39
CA ARG A 16 6.31 -7.31 -23.75
C ARG A 16 6.35 -5.95 -24.44
N GLU A 17 5.48 -5.02 -24.05
CA GLU A 17 5.37 -3.67 -24.60
C GLU A 17 6.27 -2.64 -23.88
N LEU A 18 7.18 -3.11 -23.01
CA LEU A 18 8.10 -2.19 -22.36
C LEU A 18 9.07 -1.59 -23.36
N PRO A 19 9.37 -0.28 -23.28
CA PRO A 19 10.33 0.36 -24.15
C PRO A 19 11.73 -0.27 -23.96
N PRO A 20 12.64 -0.14 -24.93
CA PRO A 20 14.01 -0.57 -24.77
C PRO A 20 14.71 0.17 -23.61
N VAL A 21 15.73 -0.48 -23.04
CA VAL A 21 16.52 0.12 -21.96
C VAL A 21 17.26 1.35 -22.48
N LYS A 22 16.93 2.53 -21.95
CA LYS A 22 17.47 3.80 -22.40
C LYS A 22 18.98 3.95 -22.11
N ASN A 23 19.42 3.49 -20.95
CA ASN A 23 20.84 3.52 -20.55
C ASN A 23 21.16 2.26 -19.73
N PRO A 24 21.93 1.29 -20.28
CA PRO A 24 22.21 0.02 -19.62
C PRO A 24 22.96 0.16 -18.27
N PHE A 25 23.89 1.11 -18.15
CA PHE A 25 24.66 1.32 -16.93
C PHE A 25 23.77 1.86 -15.79
N VAL A 26 22.95 2.84 -16.09
CA VAL A 26 21.99 3.41 -15.11
C VAL A 26 20.93 2.37 -14.74
N TYR A 27 20.48 1.57 -15.69
CA TYR A 27 19.56 0.46 -15.45
C TYR A 27 20.18 -0.57 -14.50
N ALA A 28 21.41 -1.03 -14.79
CA ALA A 28 22.12 -2.00 -13.95
C ALA A 28 22.35 -1.47 -12.54
N TYR A 29 22.78 -0.20 -12.38
CA TYR A 29 22.89 0.45 -11.10
C TYR A 29 21.58 0.45 -10.31
N ARG A 30 20.48 0.87 -10.93
CA ARG A 30 19.17 0.95 -10.27
C ARG A 30 18.61 -0.43 -9.93
N ALA A 31 18.78 -1.41 -10.81
CA ALA A 31 18.39 -2.80 -10.55
C ALA A 31 19.17 -3.39 -9.36
N PHE A 32 20.49 -3.17 -9.32
CA PHE A 32 21.34 -3.56 -8.21
C PHE A 32 20.93 -2.86 -6.91
N MET A 33 20.74 -1.54 -6.93
CA MET A 33 20.31 -0.79 -5.75
C MET A 33 18.93 -1.22 -5.26
N LYS A 34 18.02 -1.60 -6.15
CA LYS A 34 16.73 -2.18 -5.74
C LYS A 34 16.91 -3.47 -4.96
N LEU A 35 17.78 -4.37 -5.42
CA LEU A 35 18.10 -5.62 -4.69
C LEU A 35 18.77 -5.32 -3.34
N PHE A 36 19.68 -4.36 -3.30
CA PHE A 36 20.28 -3.87 -2.06
C PHE A 36 19.21 -3.39 -1.09
N PHE A 37 18.22 -2.60 -1.54
CA PHE A 37 17.13 -2.13 -0.69
C PHE A 37 16.20 -3.25 -0.24
N TYR A 38 16.00 -4.32 -1.01
CA TYR A 38 15.28 -5.50 -0.52
C TYR A 38 16.02 -6.19 0.63
N PHE A 39 17.31 -6.37 0.48
CA PHE A 39 18.14 -6.93 1.55
C PHE A 39 18.14 -6.02 2.79
N PHE A 40 18.34 -4.72 2.60
CA PHE A 40 18.31 -3.74 3.67
C PHE A 40 16.96 -3.69 4.40
N PHE A 41 15.86 -3.77 3.68
CA PHE A 41 14.51 -3.84 4.25
C PHE A 41 14.30 -5.11 5.06
N GLY A 42 14.72 -6.26 4.55
CA GLY A 42 14.62 -7.54 5.25
C GLY A 42 15.45 -7.58 6.54
N THR A 43 16.71 -7.18 6.47
CA THR A 43 17.62 -7.11 7.65
C THR A 43 17.15 -6.07 8.66
N GLY A 44 16.69 -4.91 8.20
CA GLY A 44 16.09 -3.88 9.05
C GLY A 44 14.84 -4.37 9.77
N SER A 45 14.00 -5.16 9.10
CA SER A 45 12.81 -5.76 9.72
C SER A 45 13.17 -6.75 10.82
N ILE A 46 14.20 -7.58 10.62
CA ILE A 46 14.71 -8.49 11.64
C ILE A 46 15.27 -7.70 12.84
N PHE A 47 16.05 -6.66 12.58
CA PHE A 47 16.59 -5.79 13.63
C PHE A 47 15.49 -5.12 14.44
N LEU A 48 14.44 -4.59 13.78
CA LEU A 48 13.28 -4.02 14.47
C LEU A 48 12.61 -5.05 15.39
N ALA A 49 12.40 -6.26 14.90
CA ALA A 49 11.70 -7.32 15.63
C ALA A 49 12.50 -7.85 16.84
N LEU A 50 13.82 -7.99 16.71
CA LEU A 50 14.66 -8.64 17.71
C LEU A 50 15.35 -7.66 18.69
N ALA A 51 15.59 -6.44 18.27
CA ALA A 51 16.28 -5.45 19.11
C ALA A 51 15.34 -4.31 19.55
N VAL A 52 14.71 -3.62 18.58
CA VAL A 52 13.98 -2.38 18.87
C VAL A 52 12.67 -2.66 19.60
N PHE A 53 11.88 -3.62 19.15
CA PHE A 53 10.57 -3.89 19.76
C PHE A 53 10.67 -4.45 21.19
N PRO A 54 11.58 -5.40 21.51
CA PRO A 54 11.83 -5.80 22.89
C PRO A 54 12.23 -4.60 23.77
N TRP A 55 13.12 -3.73 23.27
CA TRP A 55 13.52 -2.52 23.98
C TRP A 55 12.32 -1.59 24.24
N ILE A 56 11.52 -1.26 23.23
CA ILE A 56 10.30 -0.46 23.42
C ILE A 56 9.37 -1.12 24.43
N ARG A 57 9.25 -2.46 24.42
CA ARG A 57 8.36 -3.23 25.30
C ARG A 57 8.73 -3.10 26.77
N VAL A 58 10.01 -2.94 27.10
CA VAL A 58 10.47 -2.72 28.48
C VAL A 58 9.91 -1.43 29.06
N PHE A 59 9.81 -0.36 28.25
CA PHE A 59 9.40 0.96 28.74
C PHE A 59 7.93 1.31 28.46
N VAL A 60 7.28 0.61 27.54
CA VAL A 60 5.92 0.98 27.09
C VAL A 60 4.91 -0.13 27.41
N HIS A 61 4.06 0.15 28.38
CA HIS A 61 2.96 -0.69 28.81
C HIS A 61 1.65 0.12 28.84
N PRO A 62 0.47 -0.47 28.66
CA PRO A 62 0.14 -1.84 28.29
C PRO A 62 0.37 -2.15 26.79
N LYS A 63 0.05 -3.39 26.36
CA LYS A 63 0.23 -3.88 24.98
C LYS A 63 -0.29 -2.91 23.90
N LYS A 64 -1.42 -2.25 24.13
CA LYS A 64 -2.03 -1.30 23.21
C LYS A 64 -1.13 -0.07 22.97
N LYS A 65 -0.56 0.52 24.01
CA LYS A 65 0.40 1.64 23.91
C LYS A 65 1.68 1.19 23.20
N PHE A 66 2.16 -0.02 23.50
CA PHE A 66 3.29 -0.61 22.80
C PHE A 66 3.04 -0.73 21.28
N GLN A 67 1.87 -1.24 20.85
CA GLN A 67 1.54 -1.38 19.43
C GLN A 67 1.51 -0.02 18.72
N THR A 68 0.97 1.01 19.36
CA THR A 68 0.98 2.37 18.81
C THR A 68 2.40 2.93 18.70
N ALA A 69 3.23 2.75 19.72
CA ALA A 69 4.64 3.17 19.70
C ALA A 69 5.44 2.41 18.63
N ALA A 70 5.21 1.08 18.50
CA ALA A 70 5.84 0.26 17.48
C ALA A 70 5.50 0.75 16.07
N ARG A 71 4.22 1.03 15.78
CA ARG A 71 3.79 1.59 14.48
C ARG A 71 4.39 2.97 14.20
N ALA A 72 4.45 3.84 15.20
CA ALA A 72 5.08 5.15 15.07
C ALA A 72 6.58 5.02 14.76
N TYR A 73 7.26 4.07 15.38
CA TYR A 73 8.66 3.78 15.10
C TYR A 73 8.86 3.22 13.67
N VAL A 74 8.03 2.26 13.26
CA VAL A 74 8.04 1.72 11.89
C VAL A 74 7.81 2.85 10.87
N SER A 75 6.86 3.75 11.11
CA SER A 75 6.64 4.90 10.22
C SER A 75 7.90 5.77 10.06
N ARG A 76 8.65 6.01 11.15
CA ARG A 76 9.92 6.76 11.10
C ARG A 76 10.99 6.02 10.31
N THR A 77 11.12 4.70 10.51
CA THR A 77 12.09 3.89 9.76
C THR A 77 11.72 3.80 8.28
N PHE A 78 10.43 3.73 7.94
CA PHE A 78 9.99 3.76 6.55
C PHE A 78 10.26 5.12 5.90
N ARG A 79 10.10 6.22 6.63
CA ARG A 79 10.50 7.56 6.14
C ARG A 79 11.99 7.64 5.86
N PHE A 80 12.83 7.12 6.76
CA PHE A 80 14.25 7.01 6.53
C PHE A 80 14.57 6.17 5.29
N PHE A 81 13.94 5.00 5.16
CA PHE A 81 14.10 4.10 4.02
C PHE A 81 13.72 4.76 2.68
N VAL A 82 12.57 5.43 2.63
CA VAL A 82 12.11 6.17 1.45
C VAL A 82 13.09 7.29 1.09
N ASN A 83 13.57 8.06 2.07
CA ASN A 83 14.54 9.13 1.83
C ASN A 83 15.88 8.56 1.36
N PHE A 84 16.30 7.42 1.85
CA PHE A 84 17.52 6.74 1.40
C PHE A 84 17.38 6.25 -0.05
N MET A 85 16.26 5.67 -0.44
CA MET A 85 15.99 5.32 -1.85
C MET A 85 15.98 6.56 -2.76
N ARG A 86 15.46 7.70 -2.29
CA ARG A 86 15.50 8.98 -3.02
C ARG A 86 16.91 9.49 -3.20
N PHE A 87 17.70 9.48 -2.13
CA PHE A 87 19.11 9.86 -2.16
C PHE A 87 19.91 9.00 -3.16
N ALA A 88 19.70 7.70 -3.15
CA ALA A 88 20.29 6.75 -4.11
C ALA A 88 19.72 6.84 -5.54
N GLN A 89 18.86 7.81 -5.83
CA GLN A 89 18.26 8.02 -7.18
C GLN A 89 17.50 6.79 -7.74
N VAL A 90 17.01 5.93 -6.86
CA VAL A 90 16.18 4.77 -7.23
C VAL A 90 14.72 5.16 -7.41
N ILE A 91 14.26 6.14 -6.63
CA ILE A 91 12.87 6.62 -6.67
C ILE A 91 12.80 8.15 -6.71
N SER A 92 11.65 8.63 -7.16
CA SER A 92 11.16 9.99 -6.93
C SER A 92 9.79 9.91 -6.25
N LEU A 93 9.55 10.75 -5.27
CA LEU A 93 8.28 10.84 -4.54
C LEU A 93 7.68 12.22 -4.71
N LYS A 94 6.47 12.28 -5.24
CA LYS A 94 5.62 13.47 -5.33
C LYS A 94 4.38 13.26 -4.47
N THR A 95 3.86 14.33 -3.91
CA THR A 95 2.60 14.31 -3.13
C THR A 95 1.87 15.63 -3.32
N ASP A 96 0.57 15.62 -3.15
CA ASP A 96 -0.28 16.83 -3.12
C ASP A 96 -0.21 17.62 -1.79
N GLY A 97 0.79 17.34 -0.97
CA GLY A 97 1.09 18.00 0.29
C GLY A 97 1.20 17.03 1.47
N LEU A 98 2.43 16.83 1.97
CA LEU A 98 2.73 15.85 3.02
C LEU A 98 1.93 16.08 4.32
N GLU A 99 1.62 17.33 4.66
CA GLU A 99 0.86 17.67 5.86
C GLU A 99 -0.59 17.13 5.83
N LYS A 100 -1.19 17.03 4.65
CA LYS A 100 -2.52 16.41 4.50
C LYS A 100 -2.53 14.96 4.98
N TYR A 101 -1.47 14.19 4.63
CA TYR A 101 -1.33 12.78 5.07
C TYR A 101 -1.04 12.66 6.56
N ARG A 102 -0.25 13.57 7.12
CA ARG A 102 0.07 13.59 8.56
C ARG A 102 -1.13 13.88 9.43
N ASN A 103 -2.09 14.64 8.90
CA ASN A 103 -3.31 15.05 9.60
C ASN A 103 -4.45 14.04 9.46
N LEU A 104 -4.26 12.93 8.72
CA LEU A 104 -5.27 11.87 8.65
C LEU A 104 -5.35 11.12 9.98
N HIS A 105 -6.56 10.98 10.49
CA HIS A 105 -6.85 10.23 11.72
C HIS A 105 -8.26 9.63 11.66
N SER A 106 -8.47 8.55 12.40
CA SER A 106 -9.77 7.88 12.57
C SER A 106 -10.49 7.52 11.27
N LYS A 107 -9.74 7.05 10.25
CA LYS A 107 -10.28 6.75 8.93
C LYS A 107 -9.85 5.39 8.42
N VAL A 108 -10.64 4.83 7.52
CA VAL A 108 -10.19 3.76 6.63
C VAL A 108 -9.50 4.41 5.43
N LEU A 109 -8.23 4.12 5.25
CA LEU A 109 -7.44 4.56 4.09
C LEU A 109 -7.45 3.44 3.05
N ILE A 110 -7.92 3.72 1.85
CA ILE A 110 -7.85 2.77 0.75
C ILE A 110 -6.91 3.27 -0.33
N ALA A 111 -6.24 2.35 -1.03
CA ALA A 111 -5.37 2.71 -2.14
C ALA A 111 -5.39 1.62 -3.23
N ASN A 112 -5.12 2.00 -4.48
CA ASN A 112 -4.66 1.07 -5.49
C ASN A 112 -3.25 0.58 -5.13
N HIS A 113 -2.80 -0.54 -5.68
CA HIS A 113 -1.59 -1.23 -5.22
C HIS A 113 -0.69 -1.64 -6.40
N PRO A 114 -0.14 -0.70 -7.19
CA PRO A 114 0.68 -1.03 -8.34
C PRO A 114 2.02 -1.70 -8.00
N SER A 115 2.54 -1.48 -6.79
CA SER A 115 3.86 -1.99 -6.39
C SER A 115 3.87 -2.58 -4.98
N MET A 116 4.88 -3.39 -4.67
CA MET A 116 5.07 -3.92 -3.31
C MET A 116 5.51 -2.87 -2.28
N LEU A 117 5.90 -1.67 -2.71
CA LEU A 117 6.39 -0.60 -1.82
C LEU A 117 5.31 0.41 -1.42
N ASP A 118 4.11 0.35 -2.01
CA ASP A 118 3.06 1.36 -1.77
C ASP A 118 2.69 1.49 -0.30
N PHE A 119 2.60 0.34 0.40
CA PHE A 119 2.40 0.32 1.84
C PHE A 119 3.50 1.07 2.60
N VAL A 120 4.77 0.87 2.22
CA VAL A 120 5.93 1.53 2.85
C VAL A 120 5.84 3.04 2.68
N PHE A 121 5.45 3.50 1.48
CA PHE A 121 5.27 4.93 1.21
C PHE A 121 4.12 5.52 2.02
N ILE A 122 2.94 4.91 2.00
CA ILE A 122 1.78 5.41 2.76
C ILE A 122 2.12 5.48 4.26
N MET A 123 2.70 4.41 4.83
CA MET A 123 3.12 4.38 6.23
C MET A 123 4.21 5.41 6.56
N SER A 124 5.05 5.78 5.60
CA SER A 124 6.07 6.83 5.81
C SER A 124 5.46 8.23 5.93
N MET A 125 4.29 8.43 5.34
CA MET A 125 3.56 9.69 5.31
C MET A 125 2.49 9.76 6.41
N VAL A 126 1.82 8.65 6.72
CA VAL A 126 0.74 8.55 7.73
C VAL A 126 1.27 7.86 9.00
N PRO A 127 1.66 8.62 10.03
CA PRO A 127 2.38 8.05 11.19
C PRO A 127 1.54 7.14 12.08
N ASN A 128 0.22 7.32 12.10
CA ASN A 128 -0.70 6.61 12.99
C ASN A 128 -1.61 5.67 12.19
N ALA A 129 -1.00 4.79 11.37
CA ALA A 129 -1.76 3.84 10.60
C ALA A 129 -1.48 2.39 11.04
N ASN A 130 -2.54 1.61 11.14
CA ASN A 130 -2.49 0.16 11.15
C ASN A 130 -2.74 -0.35 9.73
N CYS A 131 -2.43 -1.60 9.45
CA CYS A 131 -2.70 -2.19 8.15
C CYS A 131 -3.26 -3.60 8.31
N ILE A 132 -4.18 -3.96 7.43
CA ILE A 132 -4.60 -5.36 7.29
C ILE A 132 -3.62 -6.03 6.33
N VAL A 133 -2.81 -6.94 6.86
CA VAL A 133 -1.77 -7.65 6.11
C VAL A 133 -2.18 -9.09 5.82
N ARG A 134 -1.71 -9.60 4.68
CA ARG A 134 -1.98 -10.98 4.27
C ARG A 134 -1.26 -11.97 5.19
N GLY A 135 -1.98 -13.01 5.66
CA GLY A 135 -1.46 -14.03 6.57
C GLY A 135 -0.18 -14.72 6.11
N GLY A 136 0.02 -14.90 4.80
CA GLY A 136 1.26 -15.47 4.25
C GLY A 136 2.53 -14.71 4.64
N LEU A 137 2.44 -13.40 4.88
CA LEU A 137 3.58 -12.59 5.30
C LEU A 137 4.07 -12.89 6.71
N THR A 138 3.24 -13.52 7.56
CA THR A 138 3.66 -13.96 8.91
C THR A 138 4.61 -15.17 8.90
N LYS A 139 4.92 -15.70 7.71
CA LYS A 139 5.89 -16.79 7.50
C LYS A 139 7.19 -16.30 6.84
N THR A 140 7.36 -14.98 6.70
CA THR A 140 8.52 -14.34 6.07
C THR A 140 9.40 -13.67 7.13
N VAL A 141 10.51 -13.07 6.70
CA VAL A 141 11.40 -12.23 7.54
C VAL A 141 10.68 -11.05 8.20
N LEU A 142 9.49 -10.68 7.69
CA LEU A 142 8.65 -9.61 8.24
C LEU A 142 7.78 -10.07 9.41
N ALA A 143 7.73 -11.36 9.70
CA ALA A 143 6.83 -11.97 10.70
C ALA A 143 6.90 -11.29 12.08
N GLY A 144 8.10 -10.94 12.53
CA GLY A 144 8.31 -10.31 13.83
C GLY A 144 7.67 -8.93 13.94
N VAL A 145 7.76 -8.12 12.89
CA VAL A 145 7.13 -6.80 12.82
C VAL A 145 5.61 -6.95 12.67
N ILE A 146 5.16 -7.81 11.75
CA ILE A 146 3.73 -7.98 11.44
C ILE A 146 2.94 -8.42 12.67
N LYS A 147 3.39 -9.47 13.36
CA LYS A 147 2.69 -10.01 14.54
C LYS A 147 2.57 -9.02 15.70
N GLN A 148 3.49 -8.07 15.78
CA GLN A 148 3.53 -7.10 16.86
C GLN A 148 2.82 -5.78 16.53
N ALA A 149 2.84 -5.34 15.28
CA ALA A 149 2.39 -4.01 14.89
C ALA A 149 1.08 -3.99 14.09
N TYR A 150 0.72 -5.06 13.37
CA TYR A 150 -0.34 -5.04 12.35
C TYR A 150 -1.44 -6.07 12.60
N ILE A 151 -2.57 -5.89 11.90
CA ILE A 151 -3.71 -6.81 11.90
C ILE A 151 -3.54 -7.82 10.76
N VAL A 152 -3.67 -9.11 11.05
CA VAL A 152 -3.54 -10.18 10.04
C VAL A 152 -4.91 -10.59 9.55
N ASN A 153 -5.08 -10.75 8.25
CA ASN A 153 -6.37 -11.07 7.61
C ASN A 153 -6.81 -12.55 7.77
N THR A 154 -6.14 -13.33 8.59
CA THR A 154 -6.54 -14.71 8.95
C THR A 154 -7.51 -14.77 10.11
N LEU A 155 -7.83 -13.62 10.71
CA LEU A 155 -8.84 -13.53 11.74
C LEU A 155 -10.23 -13.78 11.15
N ASP A 156 -11.16 -14.25 11.99
CA ASP A 156 -12.57 -14.17 11.69
C ASP A 156 -12.97 -12.73 11.35
N PHE A 157 -13.98 -12.56 10.48
CA PHE A 157 -14.31 -11.25 9.95
C PHE A 157 -14.85 -10.29 11.04
N ASP A 158 -15.60 -10.80 12.00
CA ASP A 158 -16.15 -9.98 13.09
C ASP A 158 -15.04 -9.52 14.03
N GLU A 159 -14.08 -10.39 14.35
CA GLU A 159 -12.90 -10.02 15.12
C GLU A 159 -12.00 -9.03 14.35
N LEU A 160 -11.89 -9.18 13.04
CA LEU A 160 -11.20 -8.24 12.18
C LEU A 160 -11.85 -6.84 12.24
N CYS A 161 -13.18 -6.77 12.10
CA CYS A 161 -13.95 -5.53 12.22
C CYS A 161 -13.77 -4.87 13.60
N ARG A 162 -13.85 -5.68 14.67
CA ARG A 162 -13.66 -5.20 16.05
C ARG A 162 -12.28 -4.57 16.25
N ARG A 163 -11.20 -5.21 15.80
CA ARG A 163 -9.84 -4.67 15.90
C ARG A 163 -9.61 -3.43 15.05
N CYS A 164 -10.22 -3.38 13.87
CA CYS A 164 -10.18 -2.16 13.04
C CYS A 164 -10.91 -1.02 13.73
N LYS A 165 -12.11 -1.28 14.27
CA LYS A 165 -12.88 -0.27 15.03
C LYS A 165 -12.10 0.25 16.24
N GLU A 166 -11.52 -0.63 17.05
CA GLU A 166 -10.67 -0.21 18.18
C GLU A 166 -9.51 0.69 17.74
N THR A 167 -8.89 0.35 16.58
CA THR A 167 -7.82 1.17 16.03
C THR A 167 -8.31 2.56 15.62
N ILE A 168 -9.50 2.65 15.03
CA ILE A 168 -10.12 3.89 14.56
C ILE A 168 -10.58 4.74 15.75
N ASP A 169 -11.23 4.14 16.74
CA ASP A 169 -11.68 4.80 17.96
C ASP A 169 -10.50 5.40 18.76
N ASP A 170 -9.32 4.81 18.66
CA ASP A 170 -8.07 5.33 19.23
C ASP A 170 -7.42 6.47 18.45
N GLY A 171 -8.09 7.01 17.43
CA GLY A 171 -7.55 8.07 16.59
C GLY A 171 -6.57 7.61 15.51
N ASN A 172 -6.36 6.30 15.35
CA ASN A 172 -5.47 5.76 14.33
C ASN A 172 -6.22 5.46 13.02
N ASN A 173 -5.49 5.35 11.92
CA ASN A 173 -6.03 4.96 10.62
C ASN A 173 -5.85 3.46 10.37
N VAL A 174 -6.68 2.90 9.48
CA VAL A 174 -6.53 1.52 8.99
C VAL A 174 -6.33 1.54 7.47
N ILE A 175 -5.18 1.08 7.00
CA ILE A 175 -4.86 0.97 5.57
C ILE A 175 -5.37 -0.36 5.03
N ILE A 176 -6.11 -0.30 3.93
CA ILE A 176 -6.66 -1.47 3.24
C ILE A 176 -6.45 -1.29 1.73
N PHE A 177 -5.89 -2.31 1.08
CA PHE A 177 -5.85 -2.40 -0.38
C PHE A 177 -7.05 -3.22 -0.85
N PRO A 178 -8.11 -2.59 -1.39
CA PRO A 178 -9.40 -3.26 -1.60
C PRO A 178 -9.35 -4.35 -2.69
N GLU A 179 -8.37 -4.29 -3.59
CA GLU A 179 -8.12 -5.35 -4.57
C GLU A 179 -7.66 -6.66 -3.91
N GLY A 180 -7.06 -6.61 -2.71
CA GLY A 180 -6.47 -7.74 -2.00
C GLY A 180 -5.26 -8.37 -2.69
N THR A 181 -4.78 -7.74 -3.76
CA THR A 181 -3.56 -8.08 -4.51
C THR A 181 -3.02 -6.81 -5.16
N ARG A 182 -1.84 -6.88 -5.78
CA ARG A 182 -1.29 -5.74 -6.54
C ARG A 182 -2.14 -5.46 -7.78
N THR A 183 -2.37 -4.18 -8.05
CA THR A 183 -3.02 -3.69 -9.27
C THR A 183 -2.25 -4.21 -10.48
N PRO A 184 -2.91 -4.78 -11.48
CA PRO A 184 -2.23 -5.26 -12.68
C PRO A 184 -1.68 -4.09 -13.50
N ARG A 185 -0.76 -4.38 -14.42
CA ARG A 185 -0.22 -3.38 -15.35
C ARG A 185 -1.28 -2.86 -16.31
N HIS A 186 -2.19 -3.74 -16.74
CA HIS A 186 -3.29 -3.44 -17.63
C HIS A 186 -4.61 -3.71 -16.95
N GLY A 187 -5.48 -2.70 -16.89
CA GLY A 187 -6.78 -2.78 -16.26
C GLY A 187 -6.72 -2.77 -14.73
N THR A 188 -7.78 -3.24 -14.12
CA THR A 188 -7.99 -3.22 -12.66
C THR A 188 -8.50 -4.57 -12.15
N ASN A 189 -8.36 -4.82 -10.86
CA ASN A 189 -9.00 -5.95 -10.19
C ASN A 189 -10.34 -5.51 -9.58
N PRO A 190 -11.31 -6.43 -9.44
CA PRO A 190 -12.52 -6.13 -8.69
C PRO A 190 -12.20 -5.87 -7.21
N TYR A 191 -12.89 -4.92 -6.60
CA TYR A 191 -12.71 -4.57 -5.19
C TYR A 191 -13.50 -5.51 -4.29
N LYS A 192 -12.86 -5.91 -3.18
CA LYS A 192 -13.50 -6.69 -2.13
C LYS A 192 -14.28 -5.77 -1.18
N LYS A 193 -15.43 -6.24 -0.72
CA LYS A 193 -16.31 -5.49 0.17
C LYS A 193 -15.76 -5.27 1.60
N GLY A 194 -14.63 -5.89 1.95
CA GLY A 194 -14.08 -5.83 3.31
C GLY A 194 -13.83 -4.42 3.82
N ALA A 195 -13.21 -3.55 3.01
CA ALA A 195 -12.96 -2.16 3.40
C ALA A 195 -14.26 -1.38 3.65
N ALA A 196 -15.26 -1.55 2.78
CA ALA A 196 -16.57 -0.92 2.93
C ALA A 196 -17.30 -1.39 4.20
N ARG A 197 -17.30 -2.71 4.47
CA ARG A 197 -17.92 -3.28 5.67
C ARG A 197 -17.23 -2.79 6.95
N ILE A 198 -15.89 -2.74 6.97
CA ILE A 198 -15.13 -2.22 8.12
C ILE A 198 -15.47 -0.74 8.37
N ALA A 199 -15.48 0.09 7.34
CA ALA A 199 -15.83 1.50 7.47
C ALA A 199 -17.27 1.72 7.96
N TYR A 200 -18.22 0.96 7.40
CA TYR A 200 -19.62 1.01 7.81
C TYR A 200 -19.81 0.55 9.26
N TYR A 201 -19.22 -0.58 9.65
CA TYR A 201 -19.24 -1.08 11.03
C TYR A 201 -18.61 -0.10 12.03
N SER A 202 -17.51 0.52 11.65
CA SER A 202 -16.77 1.46 12.49
C SER A 202 -17.36 2.88 12.48
N LYS A 203 -18.35 3.15 11.63
CA LYS A 203 -18.96 4.48 11.41
C LYS A 203 -17.91 5.55 11.12
N CYS A 204 -16.91 5.23 10.32
CA CYS A 204 -15.81 6.11 9.96
C CYS A 204 -15.72 6.33 8.46
N ASP A 205 -15.32 7.51 8.05
CA ASP A 205 -15.16 7.86 6.64
C ASP A 205 -13.99 7.12 5.97
N ILE A 206 -14.06 6.99 4.65
CA ILE A 206 -13.02 6.38 3.84
C ILE A 206 -12.27 7.50 3.11
N GLN A 207 -10.94 7.53 3.27
CA GLN A 207 -10.06 8.38 2.50
C GLN A 207 -9.36 7.56 1.42
N PRO A 208 -9.73 7.72 0.14
CA PRO A 208 -9.00 7.12 -0.95
C PRO A 208 -7.66 7.85 -1.19
N ILE A 209 -6.61 7.05 -1.41
CA ILE A 209 -5.26 7.51 -1.76
C ILE A 209 -4.92 6.92 -3.13
N PHE A 210 -4.68 7.77 -4.10
CA PHE A 210 -4.22 7.33 -5.41
C PHE A 210 -2.70 7.19 -5.40
N VAL A 211 -2.22 6.05 -5.93
CA VAL A 211 -0.80 5.76 -6.14
C VAL A 211 -0.54 5.74 -7.64
N GLY A 212 -0.03 6.84 -8.14
CA GLY A 212 0.27 7.07 -9.55
C GLY A 212 1.78 7.10 -9.86
N GLY A 213 2.08 7.74 -10.98
CA GLY A 213 3.43 7.87 -11.50
C GLY A 213 3.71 6.90 -12.66
N ASN A 214 5.00 6.69 -12.95
CA ASN A 214 5.42 5.86 -14.06
C ASN A 214 5.28 4.34 -13.79
N ASP A 215 5.60 3.53 -14.81
CA ASP A 215 5.60 2.08 -14.71
C ASP A 215 6.54 1.59 -13.58
N LYS A 216 6.02 0.66 -12.76
CA LYS A 216 6.72 0.04 -11.63
C LYS A 216 7.32 -1.32 -11.97
N TYR A 217 7.76 -1.52 -13.23
CA TYR A 217 8.34 -2.79 -13.66
C TYR A 217 9.47 -3.27 -12.74
N GLY A 218 9.36 -4.50 -12.28
CA GLY A 218 10.22 -5.09 -11.25
C GLY A 218 9.71 -4.97 -9.81
N LEU A 219 8.58 -4.25 -9.60
CA LEU A 219 7.89 -4.12 -8.30
C LEU A 219 6.44 -4.61 -8.39
N GLY A 220 5.92 -4.78 -9.59
CA GLY A 220 4.59 -5.29 -9.87
C GLY A 220 4.45 -6.78 -9.54
N LYS A 221 3.22 -7.29 -9.64
CA LYS A 221 2.96 -8.73 -9.49
C LYS A 221 3.48 -9.47 -10.72
N HIS A 222 4.15 -10.60 -10.49
CA HIS A 222 4.78 -11.44 -11.52
C HIS A 222 5.99 -10.82 -12.25
N ASP A 223 6.43 -9.62 -11.89
CA ASP A 223 7.65 -9.06 -12.46
C ASP A 223 8.90 -9.78 -11.95
N PRO A 224 9.94 -9.93 -12.79
CA PRO A 224 11.22 -10.50 -12.35
C PRO A 224 11.85 -9.65 -11.24
N MET A 225 12.40 -10.29 -10.22
CA MET A 225 12.96 -9.60 -9.06
C MET A 225 14.16 -8.70 -9.41
N TRP A 226 14.93 -9.07 -10.42
CA TRP A 226 16.13 -8.31 -10.87
C TRP A 226 15.84 -7.23 -11.91
N SER A 227 14.60 -7.12 -12.40
CA SER A 227 14.24 -6.10 -13.39
C SER A 227 14.00 -4.74 -12.74
N TYR A 228 14.02 -3.70 -13.53
CA TYR A 228 13.78 -2.32 -13.14
C TYR A 228 13.06 -1.56 -14.28
N ASN A 229 12.58 -0.34 -14.03
CA ASN A 229 12.03 0.51 -15.09
C ASN A 229 13.11 0.82 -16.14
N HIS A 230 12.78 0.62 -17.43
CA HIS A 230 13.75 0.65 -18.53
C HIS A 230 14.23 2.07 -18.90
N THR A 231 13.42 3.09 -18.57
CA THR A 231 13.68 4.45 -19.04
C THR A 231 14.15 5.38 -17.95
N GLU A 232 13.59 5.27 -16.74
CA GLU A 232 13.84 6.24 -15.67
C GLU A 232 13.75 5.60 -14.27
N LYS A 233 14.01 6.37 -13.22
CA LYS A 233 13.75 5.96 -11.84
C LYS A 233 12.25 5.84 -11.58
N TYR A 234 11.85 5.00 -10.61
CA TYR A 234 10.45 4.93 -10.24
C TYR A 234 9.94 6.28 -9.75
N VAL A 235 8.90 6.78 -10.39
CA VAL A 235 8.19 7.99 -9.97
C VAL A 235 6.92 7.57 -9.26
N TYR A 236 6.83 7.88 -7.99
CA TYR A 236 5.61 7.74 -7.19
C TYR A 236 4.95 9.10 -7.07
N ASP A 237 3.66 9.15 -7.40
CA ASP A 237 2.83 10.33 -7.28
C ASP A 237 1.60 9.98 -6.44
N PHE A 238 1.53 10.53 -5.22
CA PHE A 238 0.46 10.24 -4.29
C PHE A 238 -0.50 11.42 -4.22
N SER A 239 -1.79 11.14 -4.34
CA SER A 239 -2.86 12.14 -4.23
C SER A 239 -3.97 11.65 -3.31
N LEU A 240 -4.45 12.52 -2.42
CA LEU A 240 -5.69 12.30 -1.69
C LEU A 240 -6.87 12.60 -2.60
N LEU A 241 -7.75 11.62 -2.77
CA LEU A 241 -8.97 11.78 -3.55
C LEU A 241 -10.14 12.23 -2.65
N PRO A 242 -11.28 12.63 -3.24
CA PRO A 242 -12.44 13.01 -2.44
C PRO A 242 -12.86 11.94 -1.45
N GLU A 243 -13.06 12.36 -0.21
CA GLU A 243 -13.45 11.49 0.89
C GLU A 243 -14.84 10.90 0.66
N ILE A 244 -15.01 9.63 1.01
CA ILE A 244 -16.30 8.95 0.96
C ILE A 244 -16.91 8.99 2.36
N LYS A 245 -17.98 9.76 2.51
CA LYS A 245 -18.70 9.93 3.76
C LYS A 245 -19.58 8.73 4.04
N ILE A 246 -19.33 8.04 5.15
CA ILE A 246 -20.13 6.87 5.53
C ILE A 246 -21.54 7.25 5.98
N ALA A 247 -21.73 8.45 6.50
CA ALA A 247 -23.03 8.97 6.85
C ALA A 247 -24.05 8.97 5.70
N ASP A 248 -23.58 9.13 4.43
CA ASP A 248 -24.42 9.13 3.25
C ASP A 248 -25.09 7.74 2.98
N TYR A 249 -24.64 6.71 3.69
CA TYR A 249 -25.12 5.33 3.53
C TYR A 249 -25.83 4.80 4.79
N SER A 250 -26.05 5.64 5.81
CA SER A 250 -26.58 5.24 7.13
C SER A 250 -27.97 4.62 7.07
N GLU A 251 -28.81 5.07 6.13
CA GLU A 251 -30.19 4.57 5.93
C GLU A 251 -30.27 3.24 5.16
N LEU A 252 -29.16 2.72 4.67
CA LEU A 252 -29.11 1.50 3.92
C LEU A 252 -28.86 0.28 4.81
N SER A 253 -29.39 -0.89 4.41
CA SER A 253 -28.95 -2.14 5.03
C SER A 253 -27.44 -2.35 4.83
N GLU A 254 -26.79 -3.04 5.77
CA GLU A 254 -25.32 -3.29 5.71
C GLU A 254 -24.89 -3.87 4.36
N THR A 255 -25.64 -4.83 3.82
CA THR A 255 -25.32 -5.47 2.54
C THR A 255 -25.37 -4.49 1.37
N LEU A 256 -26.38 -3.62 1.32
CA LEU A 256 -26.55 -2.62 0.28
C LEU A 256 -25.53 -1.48 0.43
N ALA A 257 -25.32 -1.01 1.66
CA ALA A 257 -24.30 -0.02 1.98
C ALA A 257 -22.90 -0.52 1.55
N ALA A 258 -22.51 -1.72 1.95
CA ALA A 258 -21.24 -2.32 1.58
C ALA A 258 -21.04 -2.44 0.06
N LYS A 259 -22.11 -2.77 -0.69
CA LYS A 259 -22.07 -2.80 -2.15
C LYS A 259 -21.83 -1.40 -2.72
N ARG A 260 -22.69 -0.43 -2.38
CA ARG A 260 -22.62 0.94 -2.93
C ARG A 260 -21.31 1.65 -2.56
N ILE A 261 -20.84 1.48 -1.34
CA ILE A 261 -19.54 2.03 -0.90
C ILE A 261 -18.41 1.39 -1.72
N THR A 262 -18.43 0.06 -1.94
CA THR A 262 -17.42 -0.62 -2.77
C THR A 262 -17.43 -0.11 -4.21
N ASP A 263 -18.60 0.05 -4.81
CA ASP A 263 -18.75 0.59 -6.16
C ASP A 263 -18.20 2.04 -6.24
N LYS A 264 -18.45 2.86 -5.21
CA LYS A 264 -17.92 4.22 -5.12
C LYS A 264 -16.40 4.24 -4.98
N MET A 265 -15.82 3.39 -4.10
CA MET A 265 -14.37 3.25 -3.94
C MET A 265 -13.70 2.88 -5.27
N GLN A 266 -14.26 1.91 -5.98
CA GLN A 266 -13.74 1.44 -7.26
C GLN A 266 -13.85 2.52 -8.34
N SER A 267 -14.98 3.22 -8.43
CA SER A 267 -15.18 4.31 -9.39
C SER A 267 -14.17 5.44 -9.20
N VAL A 268 -13.95 5.88 -7.96
CA VAL A 268 -13.04 6.99 -7.64
C VAL A 268 -11.59 6.64 -7.99
N LEU A 269 -11.11 5.45 -7.59
CA LEU A 269 -9.73 5.04 -7.85
C LEU A 269 -9.50 4.69 -9.34
N ASN A 270 -10.45 4.03 -10.00
CA ASN A 270 -10.31 3.70 -11.42
C ASN A 270 -10.29 4.95 -12.32
N ALA A 271 -11.03 6.00 -11.98
CA ALA A 271 -10.97 7.27 -12.71
C ALA A 271 -9.55 7.86 -12.67
N SER A 272 -8.92 7.88 -11.49
CA SER A 272 -7.54 8.38 -11.31
C SER A 272 -6.50 7.48 -11.99
N ILE A 273 -6.70 6.15 -12.00
CA ILE A 273 -5.83 5.22 -12.74
C ILE A 273 -5.87 5.54 -14.24
N ALA A 274 -7.08 5.67 -14.81
CA ALA A 274 -7.25 5.95 -16.23
C ALA A 274 -6.66 7.33 -16.64
N GLU A 275 -6.74 8.34 -15.76
CA GLU A 275 -6.14 9.64 -16.00
C GLU A 275 -4.61 9.58 -15.96
N ASN A 276 -4.05 8.88 -14.99
CA ASN A 276 -2.60 8.67 -14.88
C ASN A 276 -2.03 7.92 -16.10
N GLU A 277 -2.73 6.89 -16.59
CA GLU A 277 -2.34 6.16 -17.80
C GLU A 277 -2.24 7.09 -19.01
N LYS A 278 -3.22 7.95 -19.23
CA LYS A 278 -3.19 8.95 -20.33
C LYS A 278 -1.98 9.87 -20.20
N HIS A 279 -1.70 10.38 -19.01
CA HIS A 279 -0.60 11.30 -18.77
C HIS A 279 0.77 10.65 -19.05
N TYR A 280 0.98 9.41 -18.62
CA TYR A 280 2.27 8.72 -18.78
C TYR A 280 2.44 8.09 -20.16
N VAL A 281 1.38 7.69 -20.87
CA VAL A 281 1.45 7.24 -22.28
C VAL A 281 1.76 8.40 -23.19
N THR A 282 1.08 9.55 -23.06
CA THR A 282 1.32 10.74 -23.89
C THR A 282 2.74 11.31 -23.75
N ASN A 283 3.39 11.10 -22.60
CA ASN A 283 4.78 11.52 -22.38
C ASN A 283 5.83 10.49 -22.85
N ARG A 284 5.43 9.29 -23.28
CA ARG A 284 6.33 8.29 -23.89
C ARG A 284 6.65 8.57 -25.35
N ASP A 285 5.76 9.25 -26.02
CA ASP A 285 5.86 9.57 -27.48
C ASP A 285 6.56 10.91 -27.74
N LYS A 286 7.03 11.59 -26.70
CA LYS A 286 7.88 12.78 -26.72
C LYS A 286 9.30 12.46 -26.19
#